data_b3cb35496b997138b43eb1643a7885ec
#
_entry.id   b3cb35496b997138b43eb1643a7885ec
#
_cell.length_a   1.000
_cell.length_b   1.000
_cell.length_c   1.000
_cell.angle_alpha   90.00
_cell.angle_beta   90.00
_cell.angle_gamma   90.00
#
_symmetry.space_group_name_H-M   'P 1'
#
loop_
_entity.id
_entity.type
_entity.pdbx_description
1 polymer ?
#
loop_
_entity_poly.entity_id
_entity_poly.type
_entity_poly.pdbx_seq_one_letter_code
_entity_poly.pdbx_strand_id
1 'polypeptide(L)'
;PVLDARWPGWRAIVARHARHMAEAAEILDEVAAEDFARLDPSPDGVSFSLQAWRGLSPARQAHVLRHWLARNGARMPTDARMADLLRQLRGLHSLGHDRQLRVEQAGHVVRCHRGRVWVEPRDGSDS
;
A
#
# COMPACT_ATOMS: atom_id res chain seq x y z
N PRO A 1 -1.06 -33.76 -18.04
CA PRO A 1 -1.82 -32.69 -18.63
C PRO A 1 -1.53 -32.52 -20.10
N VAL A 2 -2.46 -32.00 -20.76
CA VAL A 2 -2.38 -31.83 -22.19
C VAL A 2 -1.20 -30.98 -22.61
N LEU A 3 -0.83 -30.03 -21.78
CA LEU A 3 0.28 -29.14 -22.11
C LEU A 3 1.61 -29.88 -22.22
N ASP A 4 1.83 -30.84 -21.33
CA ASP A 4 3.07 -31.61 -21.39
C ASP A 4 3.21 -32.35 -22.69
N ALA A 5 2.15 -32.91 -23.20
CA ALA A 5 2.20 -33.70 -24.40
C ALA A 5 2.42 -32.84 -25.64
N ARG A 6 1.87 -31.64 -25.65
CA ARG A 6 1.94 -30.82 -26.85
C ARG A 6 3.05 -29.79 -26.83
N TRP A 7 3.59 -29.50 -25.68
CA TRP A 7 4.51 -28.36 -25.55
C TRP A 7 5.61 -28.75 -24.59
N PRO A 8 6.56 -29.54 -25.00
CA PRO A 8 7.55 -30.08 -24.05
C PRO A 8 8.39 -29.01 -23.36
N GLY A 9 8.47 -27.82 -23.90
CA GLY A 9 9.24 -26.75 -23.25
C GLY A 9 8.47 -25.89 -22.28
N TRP A 10 7.21 -26.24 -21.97
CA TRP A 10 6.38 -25.33 -21.20
C TRP A 10 6.91 -25.06 -19.80
N ARG A 11 7.56 -26.03 -19.17
CA ARG A 11 8.09 -25.83 -17.82
C ARG A 11 9.16 -24.75 -17.78
N ALA A 12 10.03 -24.74 -18.78
CA ALA A 12 11.06 -23.71 -18.87
C ALA A 12 10.45 -22.35 -19.11
N ILE A 13 9.39 -22.28 -19.93
CA ILE A 13 8.70 -21.03 -20.21
C ILE A 13 8.03 -20.50 -18.94
N VAL A 14 7.35 -21.37 -18.20
CA VAL A 14 6.68 -20.99 -16.95
C VAL A 14 7.72 -20.53 -15.93
N ALA A 15 8.83 -21.24 -15.79
CA ALA A 15 9.87 -20.87 -14.86
C ALA A 15 10.47 -19.51 -15.19
N ARG A 16 10.68 -19.23 -16.47
CA ARG A 16 11.19 -17.93 -16.89
C ARG A 16 10.20 -16.82 -16.56
N HIS A 17 8.92 -17.07 -16.84
CA HIS A 17 7.87 -16.11 -16.58
C HIS A 17 7.79 -15.81 -15.07
N ALA A 18 7.88 -16.84 -14.24
CA ALA A 18 7.85 -16.67 -12.78
C ALA A 18 9.04 -15.84 -12.30
N ARG A 19 10.23 -16.07 -12.88
CA ARG A 19 11.39 -15.26 -12.55
C ARG A 19 11.18 -13.80 -12.91
N HIS A 20 10.63 -13.54 -14.09
CA HIS A 20 10.37 -12.16 -14.51
C HIS A 20 9.35 -11.49 -13.60
N MET A 21 8.35 -12.23 -13.16
CA MET A 21 7.37 -11.67 -12.22
C MET A 21 8.00 -11.38 -10.86
N ALA A 22 8.89 -12.23 -10.39
CA ALA A 22 9.58 -12.00 -9.13
C ALA A 22 10.50 -10.77 -9.23
N GLU A 23 11.19 -10.63 -10.36
CA GLU A 23 12.04 -9.45 -10.57
C GLU A 23 11.20 -8.19 -10.64
N ALA A 24 10.04 -8.26 -11.29
CA ALA A 24 9.13 -7.12 -11.37
C ALA A 24 8.62 -6.74 -9.96
N ALA A 25 8.30 -7.73 -9.15
CA ALA A 25 7.85 -7.48 -7.78
C ALA A 25 8.95 -6.81 -6.96
N GLU A 26 10.19 -7.24 -7.15
CA GLU A 26 11.33 -6.65 -6.45
C GLU A 26 11.50 -5.19 -6.85
N ILE A 27 11.39 -4.89 -8.14
CA ILE A 27 11.48 -3.51 -8.62
C ILE A 27 10.35 -2.67 -8.05
N LEU A 28 9.13 -3.22 -8.02
CA LEU A 28 7.99 -2.51 -7.45
C LEU A 28 8.18 -2.23 -5.97
N ASP A 29 8.76 -3.17 -5.23
CA ASP A 29 9.06 -2.96 -3.83
C ASP A 29 10.08 -1.84 -3.64
N GLU A 30 11.08 -1.78 -4.50
CA GLU A 30 12.08 -0.71 -4.44
C GLU A 30 11.44 0.64 -4.75
N VAL A 31 10.56 0.69 -5.75
CA VAL A 31 9.86 1.92 -6.08
C VAL A 31 9.00 2.37 -4.90
N ALA A 32 8.30 1.44 -4.26
CA ALA A 32 7.45 1.78 -3.13
C ALA A 32 8.29 2.33 -1.97
N ALA A 33 9.44 1.72 -1.70
CA ALA A 33 10.31 2.21 -0.63
C ALA A 33 10.83 3.62 -0.94
N GLU A 34 11.20 3.86 -2.18
CA GLU A 34 11.66 5.20 -2.59
C GLU A 34 10.55 6.22 -2.51
N ASP A 35 9.35 5.85 -2.97
CA ASP A 35 8.20 6.75 -2.87
C ASP A 35 7.90 7.07 -1.42
N PHE A 36 7.91 6.06 -0.55
CA PHE A 36 7.63 6.28 0.86
C PHE A 36 8.65 7.22 1.49
N ALA A 37 9.91 7.08 1.14
CA ALA A 37 10.95 7.97 1.66
C ALA A 37 10.70 9.42 1.30
N ARG A 38 9.97 9.67 0.20
CA ARG A 38 9.66 11.04 -0.23
C ARG A 38 8.38 11.59 0.38
N LEU A 39 7.69 10.82 1.19
CA LEU A 39 6.45 11.25 1.81
C LEU A 39 6.67 11.92 3.17
N ASP A 40 7.87 12.31 3.47
CA ASP A 40 8.21 12.92 4.77
C ASP A 40 7.76 12.00 5.91
N PRO A 41 8.21 10.74 5.90
CA PRO A 41 7.75 9.79 6.90
C PRO A 41 8.33 10.07 8.27
N SER A 42 7.62 9.63 9.30
CA SER A 42 8.18 9.64 10.64
C SER A 42 9.34 8.65 10.73
N PRO A 43 10.25 8.82 11.68
CA PRO A 43 11.40 7.91 11.78
C PRO A 43 11.03 6.45 11.94
N ASP A 44 9.91 6.18 12.60
CA ASP A 44 9.44 4.81 12.79
C ASP A 44 8.63 4.27 11.61
N GLY A 45 8.39 5.10 10.58
CA GLY A 45 7.64 4.65 9.42
C GLY A 45 6.14 4.51 9.63
N VAL A 46 5.62 5.05 10.72
CA VAL A 46 4.21 4.91 11.04
C VAL A 46 3.37 5.99 10.35
N SER A 47 3.94 7.16 10.11
CA SER A 47 3.16 8.25 9.54
C SER A 47 3.85 8.86 8.32
N PHE A 48 3.07 9.54 7.51
CA PHE A 48 3.59 10.23 6.32
C PHE A 48 2.72 11.45 6.01
N SER A 49 3.20 12.26 5.07
CA SER A 49 2.50 13.47 4.65
C SER A 49 1.43 13.16 3.62
N LEU A 50 0.20 13.54 3.90
CA LEU A 50 -0.90 13.38 2.96
C LEU A 50 -0.65 14.18 1.68
N GLN A 51 -0.15 15.40 1.81
CA GLN A 51 0.08 16.25 0.67
C GLN A 51 1.12 15.64 -0.28
N ALA A 52 2.20 15.12 0.28
CA ALA A 52 3.22 14.47 -0.54
C ALA A 52 2.65 13.24 -1.24
N TRP A 53 1.85 12.45 -0.53
CA TRP A 53 1.23 11.25 -1.09
C TRP A 53 0.29 11.62 -2.26
N ARG A 54 -0.46 12.68 -2.11
CA ARG A 54 -1.40 13.08 -3.15
C ARG A 54 -0.70 13.49 -4.45
N GLY A 55 0.57 13.82 -4.37
CA GLY A 55 1.33 14.16 -5.57
C GLY A 55 1.76 12.96 -6.40
N LEU A 56 1.59 11.74 -5.89
CA LEU A 56 1.93 10.54 -6.65
C LEU A 56 0.82 10.19 -7.63
N SER A 57 1.18 9.42 -8.67
CA SER A 57 0.17 8.91 -9.58
C SER A 57 -0.75 7.92 -8.86
N PRO A 58 -1.96 7.68 -9.38
CA PRO A 58 -2.87 6.76 -8.71
C PRO A 58 -2.29 5.37 -8.45
N ALA A 59 -1.55 4.83 -9.41
CA ALA A 59 -0.94 3.51 -9.22
C ALA A 59 0.11 3.52 -8.12
N ARG A 60 0.91 4.57 -8.06
CA ARG A 60 1.93 4.69 -7.02
C ARG A 60 1.32 4.99 -5.66
N GLN A 61 0.23 5.74 -5.63
CA GLN A 61 -0.51 5.96 -4.40
C GLN A 61 -0.96 4.65 -3.77
N ALA A 62 -1.55 3.77 -4.58
CA ALA A 62 -2.00 2.49 -4.08
C ALA A 62 -0.84 1.61 -3.65
N HIS A 63 0.22 1.60 -4.46
CA HIS A 63 1.34 0.71 -4.20
C HIS A 63 2.10 1.10 -2.94
N VAL A 64 2.31 2.39 -2.74
CA VAL A 64 3.02 2.86 -1.54
C VAL A 64 2.18 2.63 -0.28
N LEU A 65 0.85 2.68 -0.37
CA LEU A 65 0.01 2.35 0.77
C LEU A 65 0.14 0.89 1.16
N ARG A 66 0.21 -0.01 0.17
CA ARG A 66 0.43 -1.43 0.47
C ARG A 66 1.77 -1.63 1.17
N HIS A 67 2.79 -0.97 0.69
CA HIS A 67 4.12 -1.03 1.31
C HIS A 67 4.07 -0.55 2.76
N TRP A 68 3.45 0.58 2.98
CA TRP A 68 3.34 1.19 4.31
C TRP A 68 2.54 0.31 5.27
N LEU A 69 1.40 -0.23 4.81
CA LEU A 69 0.60 -1.12 5.64
C LEU A 69 1.38 -2.38 6.00
N ALA A 70 2.05 -2.98 5.03
CA ALA A 70 2.84 -4.19 5.29
C ALA A 70 3.97 -3.90 6.28
N ARG A 71 4.62 -2.78 6.12
CA ARG A 71 5.71 -2.38 7.01
C ARG A 71 5.23 -2.24 8.45
N ASN A 72 3.99 -1.84 8.63
CA ASN A 72 3.43 -1.64 9.96
C ASN A 72 2.66 -2.86 10.47
N GLY A 73 2.80 -3.99 9.80
CA GLY A 73 2.18 -5.23 10.26
C GLY A 73 0.71 -5.35 9.99
N ALA A 74 0.14 -4.47 9.19
CA ALA A 74 -1.27 -4.52 8.89
C ALA A 74 -1.54 -5.56 7.81
N ARG A 75 -2.70 -6.21 7.90
CA ARG A 75 -3.10 -7.14 6.87
C ARG A 75 -3.45 -6.39 5.60
N MET A 76 -3.13 -6.98 4.44
CA MET A 76 -3.44 -6.34 3.17
C MET A 76 -4.93 -6.22 2.98
N PRO A 77 -5.42 -5.04 2.60
CA PRO A 77 -6.84 -4.89 2.30
C PRO A 77 -7.21 -5.57 1.00
N THR A 78 -8.48 -5.92 0.87
CA THR A 78 -9.02 -6.36 -0.40
C THR A 78 -8.98 -5.20 -1.39
N ASP A 79 -9.14 -5.49 -2.67
CA ASP A 79 -9.16 -4.44 -3.68
C ASP A 79 -10.26 -3.42 -3.40
N ALA A 80 -11.43 -3.87 -2.98
CA ALA A 80 -12.54 -2.97 -2.68
C ALA A 80 -12.20 -2.06 -1.51
N ARG A 81 -11.59 -2.59 -0.46
CA ARG A 81 -11.23 -1.79 0.69
C ARG A 81 -10.09 -0.83 0.37
N MET A 82 -9.13 -1.27 -0.45
CA MET A 82 -8.07 -0.37 -0.88
C MET A 82 -8.64 0.79 -1.71
N ALA A 83 -9.57 0.50 -2.61
CA ALA A 83 -10.21 1.55 -3.40
C ALA A 83 -10.93 2.56 -2.51
N ASP A 84 -11.61 2.06 -1.48
CA ASP A 84 -12.30 2.93 -0.54
C ASP A 84 -11.33 3.80 0.26
N LEU A 85 -10.24 3.21 0.74
CA LEU A 85 -9.23 3.96 1.47
C LEU A 85 -8.61 5.04 0.59
N LEU A 86 -8.28 4.70 -0.65
CA LEU A 86 -7.74 5.67 -1.60
C LEU A 86 -8.71 6.82 -1.83
N ARG A 87 -9.99 6.50 -2.00
CA ARG A 87 -11.00 7.52 -2.23
C ARG A 87 -11.11 8.46 -1.04
N GLN A 88 -11.09 7.91 0.16
CA GLN A 88 -11.19 8.73 1.36
C GLN A 88 -9.97 9.62 1.54
N LEU A 89 -8.78 9.08 1.33
CA LEU A 89 -7.57 9.88 1.45
C LEU A 89 -7.50 10.98 0.40
N ARG A 90 -7.93 10.68 -0.83
CA ARG A 90 -7.93 11.70 -1.88
C ARG A 90 -8.95 12.79 -1.62
N GLY A 91 -10.00 12.47 -0.87
CA GLY A 91 -11.01 13.46 -0.54
C GLY A 91 -10.63 14.40 0.60
N LEU A 92 -9.54 14.11 1.30
CA LEU A 92 -9.09 14.95 2.39
C LEU A 92 -8.19 16.03 1.82
N HIS A 93 -8.73 17.15 1.45
CA HIS A 93 -7.89 18.21 0.90
C HIS A 93 -8.16 19.51 1.66
N SER A 94 -7.75 20.61 1.12
CA SER A 94 -7.63 21.85 1.86
C SER A 94 -8.86 22.26 2.65
N LEU A 95 -10.03 21.87 2.23
CA LEU A 95 -11.21 22.23 2.97
C LEU A 95 -11.33 21.48 4.29
N GLY A 96 -10.56 20.44 4.45
CA GLY A 96 -10.70 19.60 5.61
C GLY A 96 -9.49 19.55 6.49
N HIS A 97 -8.71 20.61 6.55
CA HIS A 97 -7.51 20.54 7.35
C HIS A 97 -7.80 20.26 8.82
N ASP A 98 -9.02 20.56 9.30
CA ASP A 98 -9.38 20.18 10.63
C ASP A 98 -10.12 18.85 10.69
N ARG A 99 -10.36 18.25 9.54
CA ARG A 99 -11.11 17.03 9.46
C ARG A 99 -10.24 15.84 9.86
N GLN A 100 -10.80 14.94 10.59
CA GLN A 100 -10.11 13.73 10.98
C GLN A 100 -10.66 12.56 10.20
N LEU A 101 -9.80 11.68 9.77
CA LEU A 101 -10.17 10.45 9.12
C LEU A 101 -9.92 9.29 10.06
N ARG A 102 -10.80 8.31 10.05
CA ARG A 102 -10.60 7.08 10.79
C ARG A 102 -11.17 5.94 9.96
N VAL A 103 -10.30 5.06 9.48
CA VAL A 103 -10.72 3.92 8.67
C VAL A 103 -10.17 2.66 9.30
N GLU A 104 -11.05 1.73 9.64
CA GLU A 104 -10.61 0.46 10.20
C GLU A 104 -10.20 -0.49 9.09
N GLN A 105 -9.07 -1.14 9.28
CA GLN A 105 -8.53 -2.03 8.29
C GLN A 105 -7.89 -3.24 8.97
N ALA A 106 -8.63 -4.35 9.01
CA ALA A 106 -8.08 -5.65 9.42
C ALA A 106 -7.22 -5.59 10.69
N GLY A 107 -7.78 -5.08 11.76
CA GLY A 107 -7.08 -5.02 13.03
C GLY A 107 -6.25 -3.77 13.25
N HIS A 108 -6.25 -2.89 12.28
CA HIS A 108 -5.55 -1.60 12.39
C HIS A 108 -6.51 -0.47 12.06
N VAL A 109 -6.14 0.72 12.44
CA VAL A 109 -6.92 1.92 12.13
C VAL A 109 -6.00 2.89 11.43
N VAL A 110 -6.42 3.35 10.24
CA VAL A 110 -5.72 4.41 9.51
C VAL A 110 -6.38 5.72 9.92
N ARG A 111 -5.58 6.66 10.34
CA ARG A 111 -6.08 7.96 10.78
C ARG A 111 -5.36 9.08 10.05
N CYS A 112 -6.04 10.20 9.92
CA CYS A 112 -5.43 11.38 9.33
C CYS A 112 -5.89 12.60 10.10
N HIS A 113 -4.96 13.50 10.39
CA HIS A 113 -5.27 14.75 11.03
C HIS A 113 -4.18 15.75 10.68
N ARG A 114 -4.58 16.94 10.30
CA ARG A 114 -3.65 18.04 9.97
C ARG A 114 -2.59 17.65 8.97
N GLY A 115 -2.98 16.87 7.97
CA GLY A 115 -2.07 16.52 6.89
C GLY A 115 -1.12 15.38 7.17
N ARG A 116 -1.24 14.73 8.33
CA ARG A 116 -0.44 13.54 8.63
C ARG A 116 -1.36 12.32 8.65
N VAL A 117 -0.92 11.27 7.98
CA VAL A 117 -1.62 9.98 7.96
C VAL A 117 -0.79 9.01 8.77
N TRP A 118 -1.42 8.27 9.67
CA TRP A 118 -0.71 7.27 10.44
C TRP A 118 -1.61 6.06 10.65
N VAL A 119 -1.00 4.95 11.04
CA VAL A 119 -1.71 3.72 11.32
C VAL A 119 -1.41 3.29 12.74
N GLU A 120 -2.42 2.78 13.41
CA GLU A 120 -2.25 2.28 14.77
C GLU A 120 -3.00 0.98 14.92
N PRO A 121 -2.60 0.10 15.83
CA PRO A 121 -3.34 -1.12 16.07
C PRO A 121 -4.75 -0.78 16.54
N ARG A 122 -5.69 -1.61 16.16
CA ARG A 122 -7.03 -1.43 16.64
C ARG A 122 -7.04 -1.65 18.14
N ASP A 123 -7.65 -0.66 18.83
CA ASP A 123 -7.48 -0.63 20.21
C ASP A 123 -8.25 -1.54 20.99
N GLY A 124 -9.14 -2.19 20.50
CA GLY A 124 -9.97 -3.00 21.31
C GLY A 124 -9.24 -3.80 22.31
N SER A 125 -8.02 -4.07 22.03
CA SER A 125 -7.35 -4.96 22.90
C SER A 125 -6.57 -4.32 23.90
N ASP A 126 -6.27 -3.14 23.73
CA ASP A 126 -5.34 -2.63 24.56
C ASP A 126 -5.89 -2.26 25.76
N SER A 127 -6.91 -2.43 25.87
CA SER A 127 -7.33 -2.10 27.14
C SER A 127 -6.49 -2.48 28.18
#